data_c4f3a33ab636178b20a368df59df3c1c
#
_entry.id   c4f3a33ab636178b20a368df59df3c1c
#
_cell.length_a   1.000
_cell.length_b   1.000
_cell.length_c   1.000
_cell.angle_alpha   90.00
_cell.angle_beta   90.00
_cell.angle_gamma   90.00
#
_symmetry.space_group_name_H-M   'P 1'
#
loop_
_entity.id
_entity.type
_entity.pdbx_description
1 polymer ?
#
loop_
_entity_poly.entity_id
_entity_poly.type
_entity_poly.pdbx_seq_one_letter_code
_entity_poly.pdbx_strand_id
1 'polypeptide(L)'
;MPHVYVAAGSNIDPERNLALAAADLERTFGPLESSPWYRNRAVGFEGEDFVNFVVGFETAEPLPQVIARLREIEARCGRPRDAPKWAPRAMDLDILLYGDLCCEEPGLVLPRPDLLKRPYMLGPLADIAPDLVHPTAGATIGQLWERFDRAAHPLIQVKPGSTKPGSTTR
;
A
#
# COMPACT_ATOMS: atom_id res chain seq x y z
N MET A 1 -18.33 -8.80 7.52
CA MET A 1 -17.60 -8.39 6.30
C MET A 1 -16.14 -8.24 6.63
N PRO A 2 -15.28 -8.87 5.84
CA PRO A 2 -13.84 -8.71 6.10
C PRO A 2 -13.37 -7.27 5.93
N HIS A 3 -12.40 -6.90 6.72
CA HIS A 3 -11.72 -5.62 6.57
C HIS A 3 -10.43 -5.87 5.79
N VAL A 4 -10.25 -5.14 4.71
CA VAL A 4 -9.15 -5.37 3.78
C VAL A 4 -8.17 -4.20 3.87
N TYR A 5 -6.88 -4.50 3.87
CA TYR A 5 -5.85 -3.46 3.86
C TYR A 5 -4.98 -3.64 2.63
N VAL A 6 -4.72 -2.54 1.95
CA VAL A 6 -3.99 -2.52 0.68
C VAL A 6 -2.91 -1.45 0.74
N ALA A 7 -1.71 -1.80 0.31
CA ALA A 7 -0.62 -0.84 0.16
C ALA A 7 -0.59 -0.35 -1.27
N ALA A 8 -0.48 0.96 -1.45
CA ALA A 8 -0.34 1.58 -2.76
C ALA A 8 1.03 2.22 -2.84
N GLY A 9 1.72 2.06 -3.95
CA GLY A 9 3.05 2.64 -4.13
C GLY A 9 3.31 3.00 -5.57
N SER A 10 4.08 4.06 -5.78
CA SER A 10 4.44 4.51 -7.12
C SER A 10 5.75 5.26 -7.06
N ASN A 11 6.60 5.10 -8.09
CA ASN A 11 7.80 5.90 -8.25
C ASN A 11 7.83 6.59 -9.60
N ILE A 12 6.71 6.63 -10.31
CA ILE A 12 6.59 7.35 -11.57
C ILE A 12 5.43 8.32 -11.40
N ASP A 13 5.72 9.62 -11.42
CA ASP A 13 4.72 10.67 -11.21
C ASP A 13 3.82 10.29 -10.02
N PRO A 14 4.41 10.03 -8.85
CA PRO A 14 3.67 9.35 -7.78
C PRO A 14 2.49 10.15 -7.25
N GLU A 15 2.61 11.47 -7.15
CA GLU A 15 1.50 12.25 -6.61
C GLU A 15 0.27 12.11 -7.49
N ARG A 16 0.45 12.14 -8.82
CA ARG A 16 -0.67 12.02 -9.73
C ARG A 16 -1.22 10.60 -9.74
N ASN A 17 -0.34 9.61 -9.87
CA ASN A 17 -0.77 8.22 -9.98
C ASN A 17 -1.43 7.72 -8.71
N LEU A 18 -0.90 8.11 -7.56
CA LEU A 18 -1.50 7.69 -6.29
C LEU A 18 -2.81 8.41 -6.02
N ALA A 19 -2.95 9.67 -6.44
CA ALA A 19 -4.23 10.36 -6.31
C ALA A 19 -5.31 9.70 -7.17
N LEU A 20 -4.94 9.28 -8.38
CA LEU A 20 -5.87 8.55 -9.25
C LEU A 20 -6.24 7.21 -8.62
N ALA A 21 -5.26 6.51 -8.06
CA ALA A 21 -5.51 5.23 -7.41
C ALA A 21 -6.41 5.39 -6.20
N ALA A 22 -6.18 6.39 -5.38
CA ALA A 22 -7.01 6.62 -4.19
C ALA A 22 -8.47 6.88 -4.59
N ALA A 23 -8.69 7.70 -5.63
CA ALA A 23 -10.04 7.98 -6.10
C ALA A 23 -10.69 6.72 -6.67
N ASP A 24 -9.93 5.91 -7.41
CA ASP A 24 -10.46 4.69 -7.99
C ASP A 24 -10.78 3.65 -6.91
N LEU A 25 -9.94 3.54 -5.90
CA LEU A 25 -10.19 2.63 -4.79
C LEU A 25 -11.47 3.01 -4.05
N GLU A 26 -11.66 4.30 -3.80
CA GLU A 26 -12.86 4.74 -3.11
C GLU A 26 -14.10 4.52 -3.95
N ARG A 27 -14.01 4.76 -5.24
CA ARG A 27 -15.14 4.53 -6.14
C ARG A 27 -15.50 3.05 -6.21
N THR A 28 -14.47 2.18 -6.14
CA THR A 28 -14.67 0.74 -6.29
C THR A 28 -15.15 0.08 -4.99
N PHE A 29 -14.57 0.46 -3.86
CA PHE A 29 -14.79 -0.24 -2.60
C PHE A 29 -15.55 0.57 -1.56
N GLY A 30 -15.84 1.83 -1.82
CA GLY A 30 -16.54 2.69 -0.86
C GLY A 30 -15.58 3.42 0.05
N PRO A 31 -16.05 3.90 1.19
CA PRO A 31 -15.22 4.73 2.07
C PRO A 31 -13.92 4.05 2.49
N LEU A 32 -12.85 4.80 2.47
CA LEU A 32 -11.53 4.28 2.82
C LEU A 32 -11.02 4.93 4.09
N GLU A 33 -10.32 4.15 4.91
CA GLU A 33 -9.41 4.69 5.89
C GLU A 33 -8.07 4.82 5.16
N SER A 34 -7.41 5.95 5.26
CA SER A 34 -6.18 6.17 4.51
C SER A 34 -5.10 6.70 5.43
N SER A 35 -3.92 6.11 5.34
CA SER A 35 -2.78 6.60 6.08
C SER A 35 -2.24 7.87 5.44
N PRO A 36 -1.36 8.59 6.12
CA PRO A 36 -0.55 9.59 5.45
C PRO A 36 0.28 8.94 4.36
N TRP A 37 0.78 9.74 3.42
CA TRP A 37 1.66 9.28 2.36
C TRP A 37 3.10 9.43 2.81
N TYR A 38 3.95 8.48 2.43
CA TYR A 38 5.36 8.47 2.83
C TYR A 38 6.26 8.27 1.63
N ARG A 39 7.40 8.93 1.64
CA ARG A 39 8.42 8.78 0.61
C ARG A 39 9.53 7.87 1.15
N ASN A 40 9.98 6.94 0.35
CA ASN A 40 11.10 6.07 0.71
C ASN A 40 11.94 5.77 -0.52
N ARG A 41 13.17 5.38 -0.32
CA ARG A 41 14.08 5.11 -1.43
C ARG A 41 13.64 3.87 -2.18
N ALA A 42 13.89 3.86 -3.50
CA ALA A 42 13.67 2.67 -4.30
C ALA A 42 14.57 1.55 -3.79
N VAL A 43 14.04 0.34 -3.71
CA VAL A 43 14.76 -0.79 -3.19
C VAL A 43 15.15 -1.68 -4.36
N GLY A 44 16.46 -1.97 -4.47
CA GLY A 44 16.91 -2.94 -5.44
C GLY A 44 17.19 -2.41 -6.83
N PHE A 45 16.99 -1.12 -7.09
CA PHE A 45 17.34 -0.54 -8.39
C PHE A 45 17.47 0.97 -8.24
N GLU A 46 18.09 1.59 -9.22
CA GLU A 46 18.18 3.03 -9.27
C GLU A 46 16.90 3.57 -9.86
N GLY A 47 16.46 4.70 -9.39
CA GLY A 47 15.27 5.34 -9.91
C GLY A 47 14.73 6.32 -8.91
N GLU A 48 13.56 6.86 -9.22
CA GLU A 48 12.90 7.80 -8.33
C GLU A 48 12.49 7.11 -7.05
N ASP A 49 12.46 7.87 -5.96
CA ASP A 49 11.95 7.35 -4.71
C ASP A 49 10.50 6.94 -4.87
N PHE A 50 10.08 5.93 -4.11
CA PHE A 50 8.68 5.56 -4.06
C PHE A 50 7.94 6.45 -3.09
N VAL A 51 6.66 6.69 -3.39
CA VAL A 51 5.71 7.23 -2.42
C VAL A 51 4.69 6.14 -2.18
N ASN A 52 4.35 5.91 -0.91
CA ASN A 52 3.48 4.81 -0.51
C ASN A 52 2.46 5.26 0.50
N PHE A 53 1.30 4.62 0.50
CA PHE A 53 0.33 4.77 1.59
C PHE A 53 -0.47 3.48 1.70
N VAL A 54 -1.21 3.33 2.80
CA VAL A 54 -2.03 2.16 3.03
C VAL A 54 -3.47 2.61 3.21
N VAL A 55 -4.41 1.86 2.65
CA VAL A 55 -5.83 2.11 2.85
C VAL A 55 -6.49 0.87 3.43
N GLY A 56 -7.58 1.10 4.17
CA GLY A 56 -8.42 0.04 4.68
C GLY A 56 -9.86 0.25 4.27
N PHE A 57 -10.60 -0.84 4.07
CA PHE A 57 -12.01 -0.78 3.73
C PHE A 57 -12.67 -2.10 4.05
N GLU A 58 -14.00 -2.09 4.19
CA GLU A 58 -14.75 -3.31 4.37
C GLU A 58 -15.37 -3.72 3.07
N THR A 59 -15.48 -5.01 2.82
CA THR A 59 -16.10 -5.49 1.60
C THR A 59 -16.78 -6.82 1.82
N ALA A 60 -17.88 -7.05 1.12
CA ALA A 60 -18.53 -8.35 1.07
C ALA A 60 -18.02 -9.18 -0.08
N GLU A 61 -17.11 -8.64 -0.92
CA GLU A 61 -16.63 -9.37 -2.09
C GLU A 61 -15.61 -10.42 -1.69
N PRO A 62 -15.62 -11.58 -2.34
CA PRO A 62 -14.62 -12.59 -2.07
C PRO A 62 -13.24 -12.14 -2.53
N LEU A 63 -12.21 -12.73 -1.94
CA LEU A 63 -10.83 -12.34 -2.19
C LEU A 63 -10.46 -12.32 -3.67
N PRO A 64 -10.81 -13.32 -4.50
CA PRO A 64 -10.45 -13.26 -5.92
C PRO A 64 -11.04 -12.05 -6.63
N GLN A 65 -12.24 -11.62 -6.23
CA GLN A 65 -12.87 -10.46 -6.82
C GLN A 65 -12.13 -9.18 -6.43
N VAL A 66 -11.71 -9.09 -5.17
CA VAL A 66 -10.95 -7.94 -4.69
C VAL A 66 -9.64 -7.84 -5.47
N ILE A 67 -8.95 -8.96 -5.64
CA ILE A 67 -7.68 -8.97 -6.37
C ILE A 67 -7.89 -8.53 -7.81
N ALA A 68 -8.95 -9.02 -8.46
CA ALA A 68 -9.24 -8.64 -9.84
C ALA A 68 -9.47 -7.14 -9.96
N ARG A 69 -10.19 -6.56 -9.02
CA ARG A 69 -10.43 -5.12 -9.06
C ARG A 69 -9.15 -4.31 -8.83
N LEU A 70 -8.27 -4.80 -7.96
CA LEU A 70 -6.99 -4.12 -7.74
C LEU A 70 -6.15 -4.15 -9.00
N ARG A 71 -6.16 -5.25 -9.76
CA ARG A 71 -5.41 -5.32 -11.01
C ARG A 71 -5.99 -4.38 -12.07
N GLU A 72 -7.31 -4.22 -12.09
CA GLU A 72 -7.94 -3.27 -13.00
C GLU A 72 -7.53 -1.83 -12.68
N ILE A 73 -7.45 -1.51 -11.39
CA ILE A 73 -7.04 -0.17 -11.00
C ILE A 73 -5.57 0.07 -11.37
N GLU A 74 -4.70 -0.91 -11.16
CA GLU A 74 -3.30 -0.80 -11.57
C GLU A 74 -3.21 -0.54 -13.07
N ALA A 75 -4.01 -1.22 -13.88
CA ALA A 75 -3.98 -1.03 -15.31
C ALA A 75 -4.43 0.37 -15.70
N ARG A 76 -5.45 0.90 -15.04
CA ARG A 76 -5.93 2.25 -15.33
C ARG A 76 -4.92 3.32 -14.93
N CYS A 77 -4.06 3.02 -13.95
CA CYS A 77 -3.04 3.95 -13.51
C CYS A 77 -1.72 3.75 -14.25
N GLY A 78 -1.77 3.09 -15.39
CA GLY A 78 -0.62 3.09 -16.30
C GLY A 78 0.29 1.89 -16.26
N ARG A 79 -0.08 0.81 -15.55
CA ARG A 79 0.75 -0.38 -15.57
C ARG A 79 0.29 -1.33 -16.65
N PRO A 80 1.08 -1.54 -17.72
CA PRO A 80 0.71 -2.50 -18.77
C PRO A 80 0.69 -3.92 -18.21
N ARG A 81 -0.23 -4.73 -18.70
CA ARG A 81 -0.36 -6.11 -18.22
C ARG A 81 0.86 -6.94 -18.52
N ASP A 82 1.52 -6.67 -19.63
CA ASP A 82 2.66 -7.46 -20.08
C ASP A 82 3.99 -6.83 -19.71
N ALA A 83 4.01 -5.87 -18.79
CA ALA A 83 5.25 -5.25 -18.39
C ALA A 83 6.14 -6.27 -17.69
N PRO A 84 7.44 -6.30 -17.98
CA PRO A 84 8.35 -7.18 -17.26
C PRO A 84 8.37 -6.84 -15.78
N LYS A 85 8.64 -7.84 -14.93
CA LYS A 85 8.63 -7.63 -13.51
C LYS A 85 9.64 -6.61 -13.05
N TRP A 86 10.78 -6.53 -13.75
CA TRP A 86 11.84 -5.60 -13.37
C TRP A 86 11.66 -4.20 -13.94
N ALA A 87 10.67 -4.00 -14.80
CA ALA A 87 10.44 -2.67 -15.37
C ALA A 87 9.86 -1.74 -14.32
N PRO A 88 10.13 -0.45 -14.42
CA PRO A 88 9.50 0.52 -13.52
C PRO A 88 7.99 0.44 -13.66
N ARG A 89 7.30 0.54 -12.53
CA ARG A 89 5.85 0.44 -12.53
C ARG A 89 5.27 1.77 -12.15
N ALA A 90 4.23 2.17 -12.87
CA ALA A 90 3.58 3.43 -12.56
C ALA A 90 2.90 3.37 -11.21
N MET A 91 2.37 2.20 -10.84
CA MET A 91 1.63 2.07 -9.60
C MET A 91 1.46 0.60 -9.25
N ASP A 92 1.65 0.26 -7.97
CA ASP A 92 1.40 -1.07 -7.44
C ASP A 92 0.34 -1.00 -6.36
N LEU A 93 -0.56 -1.96 -6.38
CA LEU A 93 -1.53 -2.16 -5.29
C LEU A 93 -1.35 -3.58 -4.75
N ASP A 94 -0.92 -3.67 -3.50
CA ASP A 94 -0.64 -4.96 -2.89
C ASP A 94 -1.58 -5.19 -1.72
N ILE A 95 -2.32 -6.29 -1.76
CA ILE A 95 -3.20 -6.63 -0.63
C ILE A 95 -2.32 -7.13 0.52
N LEU A 96 -2.52 -6.55 1.69
CA LEU A 96 -1.75 -6.89 2.88
C LEU A 96 -2.49 -7.87 3.77
N LEU A 97 -3.77 -7.63 3.98
CA LEU A 97 -4.63 -8.42 4.84
C LEU A 97 -6.03 -8.48 4.27
N TYR A 98 -6.67 -9.63 4.41
CA TYR A 98 -8.09 -9.81 4.07
C TYR A 98 -8.72 -10.44 5.31
N GLY A 99 -9.25 -9.61 6.19
CA GLY A 99 -9.69 -10.05 7.50
C GLY A 99 -8.55 -10.74 8.23
N ASP A 100 -8.82 -11.88 8.83
CA ASP A 100 -7.78 -12.67 9.49
C ASP A 100 -7.41 -13.90 8.66
N LEU A 101 -7.69 -13.89 7.38
CA LEU A 101 -7.43 -15.02 6.49
C LEU A 101 -5.94 -15.31 6.39
N CYS A 102 -5.59 -16.57 6.55
CA CYS A 102 -4.25 -17.06 6.31
C CYS A 102 -4.31 -18.03 5.12
N CYS A 103 -3.58 -17.72 4.07
CA CYS A 103 -3.54 -18.59 2.92
C CYS A 103 -2.16 -18.58 2.28
N GLU A 104 -1.81 -19.66 1.63
CA GLU A 104 -0.51 -19.78 0.99
C GLU A 104 -0.73 -20.50 -0.31
N GLU A 105 -0.78 -19.75 -1.39
CA GLU A 105 -0.99 -20.27 -2.74
C GLU A 105 0.03 -19.63 -3.67
N PRO A 106 0.31 -20.21 -4.81
CA PRO A 106 1.24 -19.59 -5.75
C PRO A 106 0.78 -18.17 -6.10
N GLY A 107 1.65 -17.21 -5.85
CA GLY A 107 1.34 -15.82 -6.17
C GLY A 107 0.49 -15.09 -5.15
N LEU A 108 0.07 -15.76 -4.07
CA LEU A 108 -0.79 -15.10 -3.08
C LEU A 108 -0.55 -15.69 -1.71
N VAL A 109 0.10 -14.95 -0.84
CA VAL A 109 0.28 -15.33 0.55
C VAL A 109 -0.31 -14.25 1.43
N LEU A 110 -1.22 -14.62 2.33
CA LEU A 110 -1.80 -13.69 3.30
C LEU A 110 -1.69 -14.29 4.70
N PRO A 111 -1.37 -13.53 5.72
CA PRO A 111 -0.98 -12.12 5.66
C PRO A 111 0.26 -11.95 4.77
N ARG A 112 0.35 -10.80 4.10
CA ARG A 112 1.46 -10.59 3.17
C ARG A 112 2.78 -10.57 3.97
N PRO A 113 3.76 -11.40 3.60
CA PRO A 113 5.00 -11.46 4.38
C PRO A 113 5.77 -10.15 4.41
N ASP A 114 5.71 -9.37 3.33
CA ASP A 114 6.41 -8.10 3.26
C ASP A 114 5.89 -7.09 4.29
N LEU A 115 4.68 -7.28 4.78
CA LEU A 115 4.11 -6.38 5.79
C LEU A 115 5.02 -6.29 7.01
N LEU A 116 5.62 -7.38 7.42
CA LEU A 116 6.49 -7.40 8.59
C LEU A 116 7.93 -7.01 8.27
N LYS A 117 8.26 -6.86 6.99
CA LYS A 117 9.62 -6.60 6.57
C LYS A 117 9.84 -5.21 6.02
N ARG A 118 8.77 -4.55 5.58
CA ARG A 118 8.89 -3.26 4.89
C ARG A 118 8.29 -2.15 5.71
N PRO A 119 9.09 -1.14 6.08
CA PRO A 119 8.57 -0.03 6.88
C PRO A 119 7.48 0.75 6.16
N TYR A 120 7.53 0.81 4.82
CA TYR A 120 6.55 1.55 4.05
C TYR A 120 5.21 0.80 3.91
N MET A 121 5.11 -0.39 4.49
CA MET A 121 3.83 -1.11 4.62
C MET A 121 3.40 -1.11 6.09
N LEU A 122 4.31 -1.47 6.98
CA LEU A 122 3.96 -1.62 8.40
C LEU A 122 3.68 -0.27 9.07
N GLY A 123 4.50 0.74 8.79
CA GLY A 123 4.31 2.05 9.40
C GLY A 123 2.98 2.69 9.05
N PRO A 124 2.65 2.80 7.75
CA PRO A 124 1.36 3.36 7.37
C PRO A 124 0.17 2.55 7.88
N LEU A 125 0.30 1.22 7.93
CA LEU A 125 -0.79 0.41 8.48
C LEU A 125 -0.96 0.71 9.97
N ALA A 126 0.14 0.91 10.69
CA ALA A 126 0.05 1.27 12.11
C ALA A 126 -0.63 2.62 12.33
N ASP A 127 -0.54 3.53 11.35
CA ASP A 127 -1.21 4.83 11.47
C ASP A 127 -2.73 4.68 11.47
N ILE A 128 -3.27 3.71 10.74
CA ILE A 128 -4.73 3.59 10.62
C ILE A 128 -5.29 2.41 11.42
N ALA A 129 -4.48 1.45 11.80
CA ALA A 129 -4.97 0.26 12.50
C ALA A 129 -3.97 -0.24 13.55
N PRO A 130 -3.57 0.62 14.51
CA PRO A 130 -2.56 0.21 15.48
C PRO A 130 -3.01 -0.92 16.38
N ASP A 131 -4.31 -1.01 16.65
CA ASP A 131 -4.82 -2.03 17.57
C ASP A 131 -5.19 -3.35 16.89
N LEU A 132 -5.03 -3.41 15.57
CA LEU A 132 -5.33 -4.63 14.83
C LEU A 132 -4.30 -5.70 15.15
N VAL A 133 -4.76 -6.91 15.48
CA VAL A 133 -3.87 -8.02 15.77
C VAL A 133 -3.48 -8.68 14.46
N HIS A 134 -2.18 -8.81 14.22
CA HIS A 134 -1.69 -9.49 13.02
C HIS A 134 -2.07 -10.97 13.12
N PRO A 135 -2.61 -11.55 12.05
CA PRO A 135 -3.17 -12.93 12.12
C PRO A 135 -2.19 -14.00 12.58
N THR A 136 -0.90 -13.84 12.38
CA THR A 136 0.06 -14.88 12.76
C THR A 136 1.20 -14.39 13.65
N ALA A 137 1.36 -13.09 13.84
CA ALA A 137 2.51 -12.56 14.58
C ALA A 137 2.30 -12.48 16.08
N GLY A 138 1.07 -12.66 16.55
CA GLY A 138 0.82 -12.64 18.01
C GLY A 138 0.95 -11.27 18.65
N ALA A 139 0.84 -10.21 17.87
CA ALA A 139 0.97 -8.84 18.38
C ALA A 139 0.14 -7.92 17.52
N THR A 140 -0.14 -6.74 18.06
CA THR A 140 -0.86 -5.73 17.28
C THR A 140 0.09 -5.07 16.29
N ILE A 141 -0.48 -4.47 15.28
CA ILE A 141 0.30 -3.75 14.27
C ILE A 141 1.11 -2.63 14.93
N GLY A 142 0.51 -1.94 15.90
CA GLY A 142 1.23 -0.88 16.61
C GLY A 142 2.43 -1.42 17.39
N GLN A 143 2.26 -2.57 18.05
CA GLN A 143 3.36 -3.20 18.77
C GLN A 143 4.49 -3.63 17.82
N LEU A 144 4.12 -4.19 16.67
CA LEU A 144 5.10 -4.60 15.68
C LEU A 144 5.86 -3.39 15.13
N TRP A 145 5.17 -2.27 14.93
CA TRP A 145 5.81 -1.05 14.45
C TRP A 145 6.76 -0.47 15.50
N GLU A 146 6.38 -0.54 16.78
CA GLU A 146 7.26 -0.06 17.85
C GLU A 146 8.55 -0.86 17.92
N ARG A 147 8.50 -2.15 17.59
CA ARG A 147 9.66 -3.02 17.62
C ARG A 147 10.50 -2.97 16.35
N PHE A 148 9.98 -2.31 15.30
CA PHE A 148 10.65 -2.27 14.02
C PHE A 148 11.83 -1.31 14.07
N ASP A 149 12.91 -1.62 13.36
CA ASP A 149 14.09 -0.77 13.31
C ASP A 149 13.83 0.40 12.37
N ARG A 150 13.16 1.42 12.88
CA ARG A 150 12.74 2.58 12.07
C ARG A 150 13.91 3.48 11.74
N ALA A 151 14.95 3.48 12.57
CA ALA A 151 16.10 4.34 12.32
C ALA A 151 16.86 3.91 11.07
N ALA A 152 16.91 2.59 10.81
CA ALA A 152 17.59 2.09 9.63
C ALA A 152 16.79 2.32 8.35
N HIS A 153 15.47 2.58 8.47
CA HIS A 153 14.60 2.69 7.30
C HIS A 153 13.65 3.87 7.49
N PRO A 154 14.15 5.09 7.44
CA PRO A 154 13.30 6.24 7.71
C PRO A 154 12.26 6.47 6.61
N LEU A 155 11.07 6.87 7.04
CA LEU A 155 10.00 7.26 6.15
C LEU A 155 9.79 8.76 6.28
N ILE A 156 9.63 9.45 5.17
CA ILE A 156 9.41 10.88 5.17
C ILE A 156 7.98 11.12 4.76
N GLN A 157 7.20 11.70 5.66
CA GLN A 157 5.80 11.95 5.38
C GLN A 157 5.66 13.07 4.34
N VAL A 158 4.79 12.87 3.36
CA VAL A 158 4.48 13.89 2.36
C VAL A 158 2.99 14.08 2.35
N LYS A 159 2.53 15.25 1.97
CA LYS A 159 1.11 15.52 1.96
C LYS A 159 0.49 15.04 0.67
N PRO A 160 -0.65 14.35 0.74
CA PRO A 160 -1.36 13.98 -0.48
C PRO A 160 -1.66 15.21 -1.32
N GLY A 161 -1.48 15.08 -2.62
CA GLY A 161 -1.70 16.21 -3.51
C GLY A 161 -0.58 17.22 -3.56
N SER A 162 0.43 17.06 -2.74
CA SER A 162 1.59 17.91 -2.78
C SER A 162 2.32 17.61 -4.06
N THR A 163 2.46 18.58 -4.92
CA THR A 163 3.00 18.24 -6.18
C THR A 163 4.41 18.66 -6.27
N LYS A 164 4.71 19.65 -7.00
CA LYS A 164 6.03 19.97 -7.18
C LYS A 164 6.42 21.06 -6.33
N PRO A 165 7.67 21.17 -6.11
CA PRO A 165 8.22 22.32 -5.44
C PRO A 165 7.72 23.54 -6.18
N GLY A 166 7.34 24.49 -5.54
CA GLY A 166 6.88 25.66 -6.15
C GLY A 166 5.39 25.73 -6.27
N SER A 167 4.75 24.61 -6.41
CA SER A 167 3.31 24.66 -6.41
C SER A 167 2.80 24.85 -5.05
N THR A 168 3.70 24.74 -4.13
CA THR A 168 3.21 24.85 -2.83
C THR A 168 3.27 26.19 -2.46
N THR A 169 3.38 26.82 -3.01
CA THR A 169 3.41 27.95 -2.63
C THR A 169 2.48 28.33 -2.00
N ARG A 170 2.27 28.22 -1.67
CA ARG A 170 1.43 28.36 -1.08
C ARG A 170 1.64 28.81 -0.22
#